data_8434b31b9c65d14274959e2277c8a771
#
_entry.id   8434b31b9c65d14274959e2277c8a771
#
_cell.length_a   1.000
_cell.length_b   1.000
_cell.length_c   1.000
_cell.angle_alpha   90.00
_cell.angle_beta   90.00
_cell.angle_gamma   90.00
#
_symmetry.space_group_name_H-M   'P 1'
#
loop_
_entity.id
_entity.type
_entity.pdbx_description
1 polymer ?
#
loop_
_entity_poly.entity_id
_entity_poly.type
_entity_poly.pdbx_seq_one_letter_code
_entity_poly.pdbx_strand_id
1 'polypeptide(L)'
;TLFASALEFFVDFEGVSSHLAFPHQSKNALNALRIFLDVLDKLPKNPMEPFVIGVGKVSAGSAINILPGNSHVEGSIRGVNSENSLKYFEDMKNILSGIKTMTGVDYSLSKGSFYSEVVNDSLLYDKFIPKLSKTFNFIDCGLKMTGEDFGFISKKYPALMCWLGSSKGEHHGLHNPEFLPPDEVIDIGIKVFETFLD
;
A
#
# COMPACT_ATOMS: atom_id res chain seq x y z
N THR A 1 2.54 -7.03 -15.11
CA THR A 1 1.82 -6.51 -13.90
C THR A 1 1.41 -5.07 -14.15
N LEU A 2 0.15 -4.75 -13.92
CA LEU A 2 -0.38 -3.39 -14.06
C LEU A 2 -0.41 -2.68 -12.69
N PHE A 3 -0.91 -3.36 -11.64
CA PHE A 3 -0.95 -2.83 -10.28
C PHE A 3 -0.17 -3.70 -9.31
N ALA A 4 0.43 -3.07 -8.33
CA ALA A 4 1.11 -3.73 -7.23
C ALA A 4 0.13 -4.47 -6.31
N SER A 5 0.64 -5.46 -5.57
CA SER A 5 -0.05 -5.94 -4.38
C SER A 5 -0.05 -4.87 -3.29
N ALA A 6 -1.07 -4.87 -2.44
CA ALA A 6 -1.23 -3.91 -1.36
C ALA A 6 -1.58 -4.62 -0.06
N LEU A 7 -0.82 -4.38 0.99
CA LEU A 7 -1.01 -4.96 2.30
C LEU A 7 -0.99 -3.87 3.38
N GLU A 8 -2.09 -3.71 4.08
CA GLU A 8 -2.15 -2.84 5.25
C GLU A 8 -1.58 -3.55 6.47
N PHE A 9 -0.93 -2.80 7.35
CA PHE A 9 -0.43 -3.29 8.62
C PHE A 9 -0.74 -2.33 9.77
N PHE A 10 -0.91 -2.92 10.94
CA PHE A 10 -1.10 -2.22 12.21
C PHE A 10 -0.08 -2.73 13.22
N VAL A 11 0.56 -1.81 13.93
CA VAL A 11 1.47 -2.13 15.02
C VAL A 11 1.04 -1.38 16.27
N ASP A 12 0.78 -2.12 17.33
CA ASP A 12 0.58 -1.56 18.67
C ASP A 12 1.80 -1.87 19.54
N PHE A 13 2.29 -0.87 20.24
CA PHE A 13 3.35 -1.01 21.23
C PHE A 13 2.78 -0.85 22.61
N GLU A 14 3.10 -1.79 23.49
CA GLU A 14 2.63 -1.86 24.88
C GLU A 14 3.80 -1.86 25.85
N GLY A 15 3.96 -0.78 26.55
CA GLY A 15 4.99 -0.57 27.56
C GLY A 15 4.41 -0.21 28.92
N VAL A 16 5.12 0.65 29.66
CA VAL A 16 4.70 1.13 30.99
C VAL A 16 4.83 2.64 31.02
N SER A 17 3.73 3.32 31.28
CA SER A 17 3.72 4.78 31.47
C SER A 17 4.42 5.15 32.79
N SER A 18 5.07 6.32 32.83
CA SER A 18 5.54 6.93 34.06
C SER A 18 5.49 8.45 33.99
N HIS A 19 5.57 9.10 35.14
CA HIS A 19 5.77 10.53 35.17
C HIS A 19 7.13 10.88 34.57
N LEU A 20 7.23 11.97 33.81
CA LEU A 20 8.44 12.39 33.10
C LEU A 20 9.68 12.51 34.03
N ALA A 21 9.46 12.87 35.29
CA ALA A 21 10.53 12.96 36.30
C ALA A 21 11.11 11.58 36.72
N PHE A 22 10.43 10.48 36.41
CA PHE A 22 10.85 9.11 36.78
C PHE A 22 11.00 8.20 35.55
N PRO A 23 11.86 8.55 34.60
CA PRO A 23 11.98 7.81 33.33
C PRO A 23 12.45 6.35 33.51
N HIS A 24 13.17 6.05 34.59
CA HIS A 24 13.62 4.71 34.92
C HIS A 24 12.50 3.72 35.28
N GLN A 25 11.29 4.22 35.54
CA GLN A 25 10.11 3.41 35.82
C GLN A 25 9.28 3.14 34.58
N SER A 26 9.65 3.73 33.40
CA SER A 26 8.93 3.61 32.15
C SER A 26 9.51 2.51 31.26
N LYS A 27 8.61 1.85 30.54
CA LYS A 27 8.91 1.22 29.25
C LYS A 27 8.25 2.08 28.17
N ASN A 28 8.98 3.05 27.65
CA ASN A 28 8.42 4.11 26.82
C ASN A 28 8.07 3.61 25.41
N ALA A 29 6.77 3.45 25.12
CA ALA A 29 6.26 2.98 23.84
C ALA A 29 6.61 3.93 22.66
N LEU A 30 6.76 5.24 22.92
CA LEU A 30 7.19 6.20 21.91
C LEU A 30 8.64 5.95 21.46
N ASN A 31 9.52 5.46 22.33
CA ASN A 31 10.87 5.08 21.93
C ASN A 31 10.87 3.86 21.02
N ALA A 32 10.06 2.85 21.34
CA ALA A 32 9.90 1.68 20.47
C ALA A 32 9.36 2.07 19.08
N LEU A 33 8.32 2.89 19.06
CA LEU A 33 7.73 3.45 17.84
C LEU A 33 8.78 4.20 17.00
N ARG A 34 9.55 5.10 17.60
CA ARG A 34 10.58 5.87 16.88
C ARG A 34 11.63 4.96 16.23
N ILE A 35 12.12 3.95 16.95
CA ILE A 35 13.08 2.97 16.41
C ILE A 35 12.46 2.21 15.25
N PHE A 36 11.17 1.81 15.37
CA PHE A 36 10.46 1.12 14.30
C PHE A 36 10.38 1.95 13.01
N LEU A 37 9.98 3.23 13.11
CA LEU A 37 9.92 4.13 11.97
C LEU A 37 11.29 4.33 11.31
N ASP A 38 12.33 4.54 12.11
CA ASP A 38 13.72 4.68 11.64
C ASP A 38 14.22 3.45 10.87
N VAL A 39 13.87 2.25 11.33
CA VAL A 39 14.26 1.00 10.67
C VAL A 39 13.49 0.78 9.38
N LEU A 40 12.17 1.09 9.35
CA LEU A 40 11.37 0.98 8.13
C LEU A 40 11.92 1.82 6.98
N ASP A 41 12.35 3.04 7.25
CA ASP A 41 12.93 3.93 6.25
C ASP A 41 14.25 3.41 5.68
N LYS A 42 14.98 2.62 6.47
CA LYS A 42 16.30 2.09 6.13
C LYS A 42 16.29 0.66 5.61
N LEU A 43 15.11 0.06 5.42
CA LEU A 43 15.03 -1.27 4.83
C LEU A 43 15.73 -1.31 3.46
N PRO A 44 16.58 -2.31 3.21
CA PRO A 44 17.27 -2.43 1.94
C PRO A 44 16.27 -2.61 0.81
N LYS A 45 16.38 -1.76 -0.21
CA LYS A 45 15.52 -1.78 -1.40
C LYS A 45 16.21 -2.52 -2.53
N ASN A 46 15.55 -3.58 -3.03
CA ASN A 46 16.00 -4.25 -4.25
C ASN A 46 15.48 -3.49 -5.48
N PRO A 47 16.34 -2.90 -6.32
CA PRO A 47 15.88 -2.20 -7.52
C PRO A 47 15.14 -3.08 -8.53
N MET A 48 15.39 -4.39 -8.52
CA MET A 48 14.75 -5.36 -9.40
C MET A 48 13.36 -5.78 -8.92
N GLU A 49 13.07 -5.54 -7.64
CA GLU A 49 11.80 -5.84 -6.97
C GLU A 49 11.33 -4.61 -6.19
N PRO A 50 10.92 -3.54 -6.88
CA PRO A 50 10.55 -2.31 -6.21
C PRO A 50 9.38 -2.53 -5.25
N PHE A 51 9.48 -1.89 -4.09
CA PHE A 51 8.42 -1.85 -3.10
C PHE A 51 8.30 -0.46 -2.48
N VAL A 52 7.14 -0.20 -1.91
CA VAL A 52 6.88 1.00 -1.11
C VAL A 52 6.33 0.56 0.24
N ILE A 53 6.92 1.06 1.32
CA ILE A 53 6.34 0.98 2.66
C ILE A 53 6.10 2.41 3.11
N GLY A 54 4.87 2.70 3.51
CA GLY A 54 4.48 4.01 4.02
C GLY A 54 3.69 3.89 5.30
N VAL A 55 3.90 4.84 6.21
CA VAL A 55 3.13 5.01 7.44
C VAL A 55 2.21 6.19 7.26
N GLY A 56 0.90 5.96 7.36
CA GLY A 56 -0.12 6.98 7.18
C GLY A 56 -0.64 7.57 8.49
N LYS A 57 -0.56 6.80 9.59
CA LYS A 57 -1.08 7.25 10.89
C LYS A 57 -0.20 6.78 12.03
N VAL A 58 0.01 7.67 12.99
CA VAL A 58 0.79 7.42 14.19
C VAL A 58 0.10 8.10 15.36
N SER A 59 0.05 7.42 16.51
CA SER A 59 -0.39 8.03 17.77
C SER A 59 0.43 7.52 18.95
N ALA A 60 0.72 8.40 19.91
CA ALA A 60 1.41 8.06 21.15
C ALA A 60 1.17 9.10 22.23
N GLY A 61 0.98 8.65 23.48
CA GLY A 61 0.88 9.51 24.65
C GLY A 61 -0.48 10.17 24.83
N SER A 62 -0.69 10.73 26.02
CA SER A 62 -1.94 11.37 26.43
C SER A 62 -1.73 12.70 27.17
N ALA A 63 -0.54 12.97 27.71
CA ALA A 63 -0.22 14.18 28.44
C ALA A 63 1.26 14.55 28.32
N ILE A 64 1.56 15.86 28.44
CA ILE A 64 2.91 16.41 28.22
C ILE A 64 3.94 15.98 29.29
N ASN A 65 3.49 15.57 30.46
CA ASN A 65 4.34 15.19 31.59
C ASN A 65 4.31 13.68 31.89
N ILE A 66 3.78 12.86 30.99
CA ILE A 66 3.71 11.40 31.09
C ILE A 66 4.44 10.76 29.92
N LEU A 67 5.40 9.87 30.20
CA LEU A 67 6.02 9.02 29.19
C LEU A 67 5.00 7.98 28.72
N PRO A 68 4.80 7.84 27.40
CA PRO A 68 3.77 6.96 26.86
C PRO A 68 3.98 5.48 27.16
N GLY A 69 2.96 4.82 27.71
CA GLY A 69 2.90 3.36 27.81
C GLY A 69 2.37 2.69 26.54
N ASN A 70 1.65 3.43 25.69
CA ASN A 70 1.11 2.89 24.45
C ASN A 70 1.43 3.79 23.26
N SER A 71 1.64 3.16 22.10
CA SER A 71 1.68 3.85 20.81
C SER A 71 1.16 2.95 19.71
N HIS A 72 0.68 3.55 18.62
CA HIS A 72 0.04 2.87 17.51
C HIS A 72 0.52 3.41 16.16
N VAL A 73 0.64 2.52 15.18
CA VAL A 73 1.05 2.81 13.80
C VAL A 73 0.13 2.10 12.83
N GLU A 74 -0.31 2.82 11.80
CA GLU A 74 -1.00 2.25 10.64
C GLU A 74 -0.23 2.58 9.38
N GLY A 75 -0.01 1.58 8.54
CA GLY A 75 0.75 1.74 7.31
C GLY A 75 0.35 0.75 6.22
N SER A 76 1.02 0.88 5.08
CA SER A 76 0.78 0.01 3.93
C SER A 76 2.10 -0.37 3.26
N ILE A 77 2.17 -1.61 2.82
CA ILE A 77 3.22 -2.18 1.97
C ILE A 77 2.65 -2.32 0.57
N ARG A 78 3.41 -1.89 -0.44
CA ARG A 78 3.13 -2.09 -1.85
C ARG A 78 4.29 -2.86 -2.46
N GLY A 79 4.05 -4.03 -3.01
CA GLY A 79 5.07 -4.87 -3.64
C GLY A 79 4.69 -5.22 -5.07
N VAL A 80 5.66 -5.57 -5.90
CA VAL A 80 5.42 -5.97 -7.29
C VAL A 80 4.51 -7.20 -7.41
N ASN A 81 4.47 -8.01 -6.35
CA ASN A 81 3.60 -9.17 -6.21
C ASN A 81 3.26 -9.44 -4.74
N SER A 82 2.33 -10.34 -4.52
CA SER A 82 1.84 -10.71 -3.19
C SER A 82 2.92 -11.32 -2.30
N GLU A 83 3.81 -12.14 -2.86
CA GLU A 83 4.91 -12.78 -2.14
C GLU A 83 5.88 -11.74 -1.57
N ASN A 84 6.22 -10.74 -2.39
CA ASN A 84 7.08 -9.63 -2.00
C ASN A 84 6.48 -8.83 -0.83
N SER A 85 5.18 -8.47 -0.91
CA SER A 85 4.50 -7.77 0.19
C SER A 85 4.43 -8.58 1.48
N LEU A 86 4.16 -9.88 1.38
CA LEU A 86 4.11 -10.77 2.54
C LEU A 86 5.49 -10.97 3.17
N LYS A 87 6.55 -11.06 2.38
CA LYS A 87 7.92 -11.13 2.86
C LYS A 87 8.27 -9.92 3.73
N TYR A 88 8.01 -8.69 3.25
CA TYR A 88 8.28 -7.48 4.04
C TYR A 88 7.45 -7.42 5.31
N PHE A 89 6.22 -7.93 5.30
CA PHE A 89 5.42 -8.04 6.51
C PHE A 89 6.03 -9.03 7.52
N GLU A 90 6.57 -10.15 7.07
CA GLU A 90 7.28 -11.09 7.95
C GLU A 90 8.61 -10.49 8.47
N ASP A 91 9.35 -9.75 7.65
CA ASP A 91 10.55 -9.06 8.08
C ASP A 91 10.28 -8.04 9.19
N MET A 92 9.10 -7.41 9.20
CA MET A 92 8.67 -6.54 10.31
C MET A 92 8.60 -7.27 11.66
N LYS A 93 8.22 -8.55 11.68
CA LYS A 93 8.19 -9.33 12.93
C LYS A 93 9.58 -9.44 13.56
N ASN A 94 10.60 -9.66 12.74
CA ASN A 94 11.99 -9.75 13.20
C ASN A 94 12.46 -8.39 13.75
N ILE A 95 12.12 -7.30 13.08
CA ILE A 95 12.42 -5.93 13.51
C ILE A 95 11.76 -5.66 14.87
N LEU A 96 10.47 -5.94 15.00
CA LEU A 96 9.70 -5.71 16.22
C LEU A 96 10.21 -6.57 17.39
N SER A 97 10.60 -7.81 17.12
CA SER A 97 11.25 -8.68 18.12
C SER A 97 12.57 -8.10 18.62
N GLY A 98 13.38 -7.54 17.72
CA GLY A 98 14.61 -6.83 18.10
C GLY A 98 14.33 -5.58 18.94
N ILE A 99 13.33 -4.79 18.58
CA ILE A 99 12.90 -3.60 19.32
C ILE A 99 12.41 -3.98 20.74
N LYS A 100 11.59 -5.04 20.86
CA LYS A 100 11.17 -5.58 22.16
C LYS A 100 12.37 -5.93 23.02
N THR A 101 13.36 -6.61 22.45
CA THR A 101 14.58 -6.98 23.18
C THR A 101 15.36 -5.76 23.66
N MET A 102 15.47 -4.70 22.86
CA MET A 102 16.20 -3.49 23.20
C MET A 102 15.48 -2.60 24.21
N THR A 103 14.15 -2.49 24.11
CA THR A 103 13.34 -1.51 24.84
C THR A 103 12.54 -2.09 26.01
N GLY A 104 12.34 -3.40 26.01
CA GLY A 104 11.43 -4.08 26.92
C GLY A 104 9.94 -3.77 26.67
N VAL A 105 9.61 -3.05 25.58
CA VAL A 105 8.24 -2.73 25.16
C VAL A 105 7.69 -3.91 24.36
N ASP A 106 6.49 -4.37 24.71
CA ASP A 106 5.79 -5.40 23.97
C ASP A 106 5.15 -4.83 22.68
N TYR A 107 4.76 -5.71 21.78
CA TYR A 107 4.11 -5.31 20.53
C TYR A 107 3.08 -6.33 20.07
N SER A 108 2.11 -5.85 19.30
CA SER A 108 1.29 -6.67 18.40
C SER A 108 1.44 -6.19 16.96
N LEU A 109 1.45 -7.12 16.00
CA LEU A 109 1.47 -6.85 14.56
C LEU A 109 0.31 -7.57 13.92
N SER A 110 -0.57 -6.83 13.27
CA SER A 110 -1.72 -7.38 12.56
C SER A 110 -1.80 -6.89 11.12
N LYS A 111 -2.45 -7.69 10.26
CA LYS A 111 -2.74 -7.35 8.87
C LYS A 111 -4.12 -6.71 8.78
N GLY A 112 -4.24 -5.68 7.96
CA GLY A 112 -5.50 -5.16 7.46
C GLY A 112 -5.87 -5.75 6.11
N SER A 113 -6.38 -4.90 5.22
CA SER A 113 -6.74 -5.28 3.85
C SER A 113 -5.51 -5.76 3.08
N PHE A 114 -5.72 -6.80 2.27
CA PHE A 114 -4.69 -7.33 1.39
C PHE A 114 -5.26 -7.53 -0.02
N TYR A 115 -4.69 -6.83 -0.98
CA TYR A 115 -5.02 -6.93 -2.40
C TYR A 115 -3.86 -7.57 -3.15
N SER A 116 -4.20 -8.53 -4.00
CA SER A 116 -3.21 -9.12 -4.90
C SER A 116 -2.85 -8.16 -6.02
N GLU A 117 -1.66 -8.34 -6.58
CA GLU A 117 -1.26 -7.67 -7.81
C GLU A 117 -2.22 -7.96 -8.96
N VAL A 118 -2.45 -6.97 -9.84
CA VAL A 118 -3.17 -7.16 -11.09
C VAL A 118 -2.18 -7.52 -12.20
N VAL A 119 -2.32 -8.74 -12.73
CA VAL A 119 -1.52 -9.22 -13.86
C VAL A 119 -2.45 -9.42 -15.04
N ASN A 120 -2.26 -8.62 -16.07
CA ASN A 120 -2.97 -8.77 -17.33
C ASN A 120 -2.53 -10.06 -18.04
N ASP A 121 -3.50 -10.85 -18.49
CA ASP A 121 -3.25 -12.05 -19.28
C ASP A 121 -2.62 -11.67 -20.63
N SER A 122 -1.52 -12.34 -20.99
CA SER A 122 -0.75 -12.00 -22.19
C SER A 122 -1.51 -12.29 -23.49
N LEU A 123 -2.29 -13.36 -23.50
CA LEU A 123 -3.07 -13.72 -24.71
C LEU A 123 -4.21 -12.72 -24.94
N LEU A 124 -4.87 -12.28 -23.86
CA LEU A 124 -5.87 -11.23 -23.96
C LEU A 124 -5.24 -9.89 -24.34
N TYR A 125 -4.09 -9.56 -23.77
CA TYR A 125 -3.35 -8.36 -24.10
C TYR A 125 -3.00 -8.33 -25.60
N ASP A 126 -2.35 -9.37 -26.12
CA ASP A 126 -1.93 -9.47 -27.51
C ASP A 126 -3.11 -9.49 -28.51
N LYS A 127 -4.26 -10.02 -28.08
CA LYS A 127 -5.49 -10.03 -28.87
C LYS A 127 -6.16 -8.66 -28.96
N PHE A 128 -6.25 -7.93 -27.83
CA PHE A 128 -7.13 -6.76 -27.73
C PHE A 128 -6.39 -5.43 -27.87
N ILE A 129 -5.15 -5.29 -27.41
CA ILE A 129 -4.43 -4.03 -27.50
C ILE A 129 -4.24 -3.54 -28.95
N PRO A 130 -3.93 -4.41 -29.94
CA PRO A 130 -3.88 -3.97 -31.34
C PRO A 130 -5.22 -3.46 -31.89
N LYS A 131 -6.35 -3.96 -31.39
CA LYS A 131 -7.68 -3.45 -31.76
C LYS A 131 -7.94 -2.08 -31.11
N LEU A 132 -7.70 -1.95 -29.81
CA LEU A 132 -7.85 -0.70 -29.07
C LEU A 132 -6.99 0.42 -29.65
N SER A 133 -5.74 0.13 -29.99
CA SER A 133 -4.78 1.11 -30.51
C SER A 133 -5.15 1.68 -31.89
N LYS A 134 -6.07 1.04 -32.62
CA LYS A 134 -6.60 1.58 -33.88
C LYS A 134 -7.64 2.68 -33.66
N THR A 135 -8.36 2.61 -32.56
CA THR A 135 -9.49 3.49 -32.27
C THR A 135 -9.16 4.52 -31.19
N PHE A 136 -8.30 4.15 -30.24
CA PHE A 136 -7.96 4.96 -29.07
C PHE A 136 -6.47 5.23 -29.00
N ASN A 137 -6.10 6.32 -28.34
CA ASN A 137 -4.70 6.60 -27.99
C ASN A 137 -4.30 5.68 -26.82
N PHE A 138 -3.74 4.52 -27.13
CA PHE A 138 -3.25 3.58 -26.12
C PHE A 138 -1.84 3.97 -25.65
N ILE A 139 -1.67 3.99 -24.33
CA ILE A 139 -0.38 4.26 -23.68
C ILE A 139 -0.07 3.11 -22.72
N ASP A 140 1.08 2.45 -22.91
CA ASP A 140 1.58 1.52 -21.91
C ASP A 140 2.07 2.30 -20.71
N CYS A 141 1.29 2.27 -19.64
CA CYS A 141 1.59 3.01 -18.41
C CYS A 141 2.58 2.27 -17.49
N GLY A 142 2.96 1.04 -17.79
CA GLY A 142 3.80 0.19 -16.95
C GLY A 142 3.18 -0.10 -15.58
N LEU A 143 3.98 -0.69 -14.69
CA LEU A 143 3.59 -1.00 -13.30
C LEU A 143 3.27 0.29 -12.53
N LYS A 144 2.13 0.29 -11.84
CA LYS A 144 1.74 1.32 -10.84
C LYS A 144 1.71 0.73 -9.44
N MET A 145 2.25 1.46 -8.47
CA MET A 145 2.32 1.03 -7.08
C MET A 145 1.00 1.27 -6.32
N THR A 146 -0.12 1.39 -7.03
CA THR A 146 -1.48 1.41 -6.47
C THR A 146 -1.99 -0.01 -6.28
N GLY A 147 -2.93 -0.23 -5.36
CA GLY A 147 -3.62 -1.51 -5.16
C GLY A 147 -5.00 -1.50 -5.79
N GLU A 148 -5.48 -2.69 -6.20
CA GLU A 148 -6.78 -2.87 -6.84
C GLU A 148 -7.35 -4.25 -6.53
N ASP A 149 -8.65 -4.35 -6.22
CA ASP A 149 -9.30 -5.62 -5.90
C ASP A 149 -9.49 -6.55 -7.11
N PHE A 150 -9.43 -6.02 -8.32
CA PHE A 150 -9.40 -6.79 -9.55
C PHE A 150 -8.25 -7.83 -9.59
N GLY A 151 -7.23 -7.67 -8.76
CA GLY A 151 -6.16 -8.64 -8.55
C GLY A 151 -6.67 -10.04 -8.19
N PHE A 152 -7.76 -10.14 -7.43
CA PHE A 152 -8.39 -11.42 -7.08
C PHE A 152 -9.03 -12.10 -8.30
N ILE A 153 -9.56 -11.30 -9.23
CA ILE A 153 -10.15 -11.79 -10.49
C ILE A 153 -9.03 -12.29 -11.42
N SER A 154 -7.98 -11.48 -11.60
CA SER A 154 -6.86 -11.81 -12.50
C SER A 154 -6.04 -13.03 -12.03
N LYS A 155 -6.07 -13.37 -10.74
CA LYS A 155 -5.49 -14.60 -10.22
C LYS A 155 -6.32 -15.86 -10.52
N LYS A 156 -7.61 -15.70 -10.74
CA LYS A 156 -8.54 -16.83 -10.91
C LYS A 156 -8.91 -17.07 -12.35
N TYR A 157 -8.92 -16.03 -13.17
CA TYR A 157 -9.35 -16.07 -14.57
C TYR A 157 -8.36 -15.29 -15.44
N PRO A 158 -8.20 -15.68 -16.73
CA PRO A 158 -7.58 -14.79 -17.70
C PRO A 158 -8.33 -13.46 -17.72
N ALA A 159 -7.64 -12.37 -17.43
CA ALA A 159 -8.26 -11.07 -17.26
C ALA A 159 -7.38 -9.97 -17.84
N LEU A 160 -8.02 -8.90 -18.32
CA LEU A 160 -7.36 -7.71 -18.84
C LEU A 160 -7.99 -6.49 -18.19
N MET A 161 -7.18 -5.68 -17.55
CA MET A 161 -7.55 -4.40 -16.96
C MET A 161 -6.82 -3.26 -17.66
N CYS A 162 -7.51 -2.18 -17.93
CA CYS A 162 -6.96 -0.96 -18.50
C CYS A 162 -7.39 0.26 -17.67
N TRP A 163 -6.53 1.26 -17.63
CA TRP A 163 -6.94 2.58 -17.17
C TRP A 163 -7.66 3.32 -18.29
N LEU A 164 -8.75 3.99 -17.96
CA LEU A 164 -9.41 4.93 -18.84
C LEU A 164 -9.01 6.36 -18.44
N GLY A 165 -8.35 7.08 -19.36
CA GLY A 165 -8.04 8.48 -19.15
C GLY A 165 -9.31 9.32 -19.08
N SER A 166 -9.49 10.08 -18.01
CA SER A 166 -10.71 10.82 -17.73
C SER A 166 -10.51 12.32 -17.53
N SER A 167 -9.30 12.86 -17.73
CA SER A 167 -9.04 14.27 -17.51
C SER A 167 -9.05 15.10 -18.79
N LYS A 168 -9.58 16.33 -18.71
CA LYS A 168 -9.45 17.37 -19.72
C LYS A 168 -8.86 18.61 -19.05
N GLY A 169 -7.61 18.99 -19.44
CA GLY A 169 -6.93 20.16 -18.87
C GLY A 169 -6.50 19.98 -17.41
N GLU A 170 -6.69 21.01 -16.60
CA GLU A 170 -6.46 20.94 -15.16
C GLU A 170 -7.47 19.97 -14.51
N HIS A 171 -6.99 19.10 -13.64
CA HIS A 171 -7.82 18.08 -13.01
C HIS A 171 -7.30 17.76 -11.60
N HIS A 172 -8.23 17.34 -10.76
CA HIS A 172 -7.91 16.82 -9.43
C HIS A 172 -7.59 15.32 -9.52
N GLY A 173 -6.65 14.86 -8.68
CA GLY A 173 -6.28 13.44 -8.60
C GLY A 173 -7.38 12.57 -8.01
N LEU A 174 -7.26 11.26 -8.16
CA LEU A 174 -8.12 10.28 -7.51
C LEU A 174 -8.20 10.54 -6.00
N HIS A 175 -9.37 10.30 -5.41
CA HIS A 175 -9.69 10.56 -3.99
C HIS A 175 -9.75 12.03 -3.57
N ASN A 176 -9.61 12.98 -4.51
CA ASN A 176 -9.89 14.39 -4.23
C ASN A 176 -11.41 14.60 -4.25
N PRO A 177 -12.00 15.35 -3.29
CA PRO A 177 -13.45 15.65 -3.29
C PRO A 177 -13.95 16.39 -4.54
N GLU A 178 -13.06 17.08 -5.25
CA GLU A 178 -13.34 17.81 -6.48
C GLU A 178 -13.04 17.00 -7.75
N PHE A 179 -12.70 15.70 -7.61
CA PHE A 179 -12.51 14.82 -8.76
C PHE A 179 -13.85 14.56 -9.46
N LEU A 180 -14.00 15.11 -10.66
CA LEU A 180 -15.19 14.95 -11.49
C LEU A 180 -14.78 14.64 -12.93
N PRO A 181 -14.85 13.37 -13.36
CA PRO A 181 -14.61 13.03 -14.75
C PRO A 181 -15.73 13.56 -15.65
N PRO A 182 -15.44 13.96 -16.90
CA PRO A 182 -16.47 14.42 -17.83
C PRO A 182 -17.37 13.25 -18.27
N ASP A 183 -18.64 13.53 -18.57
CA ASP A 183 -19.64 12.50 -18.92
C ASP A 183 -19.27 11.69 -20.17
N GLU A 184 -18.55 12.29 -21.11
CA GLU A 184 -18.09 11.62 -22.34
C GLU A 184 -17.19 10.41 -22.08
N VAL A 185 -16.62 10.29 -20.88
CA VAL A 185 -15.84 9.11 -20.46
C VAL A 185 -16.69 7.85 -20.46
N ILE A 186 -17.98 7.96 -20.20
CA ILE A 186 -18.93 6.83 -20.23
C ILE A 186 -19.01 6.25 -21.65
N ASP A 187 -19.21 7.11 -22.64
CA ASP A 187 -19.32 6.67 -24.06
C ASP A 187 -17.99 6.06 -24.55
N ILE A 188 -16.87 6.61 -24.12
CA ILE A 188 -15.54 6.07 -24.42
C ILE A 188 -15.38 4.68 -23.79
N GLY A 189 -15.78 4.52 -22.52
CA GLY A 189 -15.74 3.24 -21.82
C GLY A 189 -16.59 2.17 -22.51
N ILE A 190 -17.83 2.51 -22.94
CA ILE A 190 -18.70 1.62 -23.69
C ILE A 190 -18.02 1.16 -24.99
N LYS A 191 -17.46 2.07 -25.77
CA LYS A 191 -16.76 1.74 -27.02
C LYS A 191 -15.52 0.87 -26.78
N VAL A 192 -14.80 1.04 -25.68
CA VAL A 192 -13.70 0.15 -25.29
C VAL A 192 -14.23 -1.27 -25.09
N PHE A 193 -15.33 -1.46 -24.35
CA PHE A 193 -15.94 -2.79 -24.16
C PHE A 193 -16.48 -3.40 -25.46
N GLU A 194 -17.13 -2.61 -26.32
CA GLU A 194 -17.61 -3.07 -27.63
C GLU A 194 -16.44 -3.64 -28.46
N THR A 195 -15.26 -3.00 -28.41
CA THR A 195 -14.05 -3.50 -29.11
C THR A 195 -13.61 -4.89 -28.65
N PHE A 196 -13.95 -5.30 -27.42
CA PHE A 196 -13.68 -6.65 -26.92
C PHE A 196 -14.70 -7.70 -27.39
N LEU A 197 -15.92 -7.28 -27.72
CA LEU A 197 -17.00 -8.17 -28.14
C LEU A 197 -16.92 -8.52 -29.64
N ASP A 198 -16.30 -7.66 -30.45
CA ASP A 198 -16.01 -7.85 -31.88
C ASP A 198 -14.73 -8.68 -32.11
#